data_ea42c5ba2c79ff62b3d54e83d0b0550a
#
_entry.id   ea42c5ba2c79ff62b3d54e83d0b0550a
#
_cell.length_a   1.000
_cell.length_b   1.000
_cell.length_c   1.000
_cell.angle_alpha   90.00
_cell.angle_beta   90.00
_cell.angle_gamma   90.00
#
_symmetry.space_group_name_H-M   'P 1'
#
loop_
_entity.id
_entity.type
_entity.pdbx_description
1 polymer ?
#
loop_
_entity_poly.entity_id
_entity_poly.type
_entity_poly.pdbx_seq_one_letter_code
_entity_poly.pdbx_strand_id
1 'polypeptide(L)'
;MCIRDRELAEFLHKNGRTPEQVQDFYPTPSTLSTVMYYTGLDPRTMEPVYVPKNPHEKAMQRALMQYRRPQNYFLVREALQKAGRTDLIGFTPKCLIRPYPPKEKKSGAPEQAADRKTTPAKPAKKRPPRR
;
A
#
# COMPACT_ATOMS: atom_id res chain seq x y z
N MET A 1 15.13 -2.31 -9.97
CA MET A 1 14.12 -3.11 -9.23
C MET A 1 14.55 -4.56 -9.23
N CYS A 2 14.55 -5.22 -8.07
CA CYS A 2 15.09 -6.58 -7.93
C CYS A 2 14.19 -7.62 -8.61
N ILE A 3 14.78 -8.63 -9.25
CA ILE A 3 14.05 -9.76 -9.86
C ILE A 3 13.23 -10.49 -8.79
N ARG A 4 13.79 -10.65 -7.59
CA ARG A 4 13.15 -11.32 -6.45
C ARG A 4 11.84 -10.65 -5.99
N ASP A 5 11.72 -9.32 -6.10
CA ASP A 5 10.50 -8.62 -5.71
C ASP A 5 9.31 -9.01 -6.60
N ARG A 6 9.57 -9.23 -7.90
CA ARG A 6 8.57 -9.70 -8.85
C ARG A 6 8.16 -11.13 -8.58
N GLU A 7 9.13 -11.99 -8.40
CA GLU A 7 8.89 -13.41 -8.10
C GLU A 7 8.07 -13.56 -6.82
N LEU A 8 8.36 -12.73 -5.81
CA LEU A 8 7.57 -12.71 -4.59
C LEU A 8 6.14 -12.22 -4.82
N ALA A 9 5.94 -11.18 -5.64
CA ALA A 9 4.60 -10.69 -5.99
C ALA A 9 3.80 -11.74 -6.77
N GLU A 10 4.42 -12.43 -7.73
CA GLU A 10 3.81 -13.55 -8.47
C GLU A 10 3.46 -14.72 -7.54
N PHE A 11 4.36 -15.05 -6.60
CA PHE A 11 4.12 -16.09 -5.60
C PHE A 11 2.93 -15.75 -4.69
N LEU A 12 2.86 -14.52 -4.20
CA LEU A 12 1.75 -14.05 -3.37
C LEU A 12 0.42 -14.09 -4.17
N HIS A 13 0.47 -13.71 -5.43
CA HIS A 13 -0.69 -13.76 -6.32
C HIS A 13 -1.18 -15.20 -6.52
N LYS A 14 -0.27 -16.13 -6.84
CA LYS A 14 -0.56 -17.55 -7.05
C LYS A 14 -1.18 -18.19 -5.80
N ASN A 15 -0.72 -17.80 -4.62
CA ASN A 15 -1.25 -18.30 -3.35
C ASN A 15 -2.49 -17.53 -2.85
N GLY A 16 -2.96 -16.52 -3.57
CA GLY A 16 -4.12 -15.73 -3.20
C GLY A 16 -3.94 -14.87 -1.94
N ARG A 17 -2.73 -14.78 -1.41
CA ARG A 17 -2.41 -14.04 -0.18
C ARG A 17 -1.87 -12.65 -0.51
N THR A 18 -2.29 -11.66 0.26
CA THR A 18 -1.77 -10.29 0.20
C THR A 18 -1.45 -9.85 1.61
N PRO A 19 -0.22 -9.43 1.90
CA PRO A 19 0.14 -8.97 3.23
C PRO A 19 -0.63 -7.69 3.57
N GLU A 20 -1.14 -7.60 4.79
CA GLU A 20 -1.86 -6.43 5.27
C GLU A 20 -0.91 -5.25 5.49
N GLN A 21 0.28 -5.54 6.01
CA GLN A 21 1.31 -4.55 6.28
C GLN A 21 2.62 -4.97 5.64
N VAL A 22 3.28 -4.01 4.99
CA VAL A 22 4.62 -4.15 4.42
C VAL A 22 5.46 -2.98 4.92
N GLN A 23 6.62 -3.29 5.50
CA GLN A 23 7.59 -2.31 5.97
C GLN A 23 8.86 -2.39 5.15
N ASP A 24 9.54 -1.26 5.05
CA ASP A 24 10.88 -1.23 4.45
C ASP A 24 11.88 -1.95 5.36
N PHE A 25 12.94 -2.49 4.74
CA PHE A 25 14.02 -3.08 5.50
C PHE A 25 14.68 -2.04 6.40
N TYR A 26 14.77 -2.37 7.67
CA TYR A 26 15.51 -1.59 8.65
C TYR A 26 16.78 -2.36 9.04
N PRO A 27 17.98 -1.78 8.81
CA PRO A 27 19.23 -2.47 9.11
C PRO A 27 19.40 -2.64 10.63
N THR A 28 19.55 -3.89 11.06
CA THR A 28 19.84 -4.24 12.46
C THR A 28 21.30 -4.69 12.57
N PRO A 29 22.02 -4.32 13.65
CA PRO A 29 23.41 -4.72 13.83
C PRO A 29 23.60 -6.26 13.79
N SER A 30 24.78 -6.71 13.36
CA SER A 30 25.20 -8.10 13.36
C SER A 30 24.38 -9.07 12.49
N THR A 31 23.70 -8.56 11.47
CA THR A 31 22.96 -9.40 10.51
C THR A 31 23.58 -9.37 9.11
N LEU A 32 23.52 -10.52 8.40
CA LEU A 32 23.97 -10.62 7.01
C LEU A 32 23.22 -9.61 6.10
N SER A 33 21.94 -9.44 6.32
CA SER A 33 21.11 -8.51 5.55
C SER A 33 21.60 -7.06 5.70
N THR A 34 22.10 -6.67 6.87
CA THR A 34 22.68 -5.35 7.09
C THR A 34 23.98 -5.17 6.32
N VAL A 35 24.83 -6.21 6.28
CA VAL A 35 26.05 -6.18 5.47
C VAL A 35 25.70 -6.01 4.00
N MET A 36 24.75 -6.80 3.47
CA MET A 36 24.27 -6.66 2.09
C MET A 36 23.71 -5.27 1.81
N TYR A 37 22.97 -4.68 2.76
CA TYR A 37 22.39 -3.36 2.61
C TYR A 37 23.41 -2.24 2.45
N TYR A 38 24.50 -2.29 3.23
CA TYR A 38 25.55 -1.25 3.18
C TYR A 38 26.58 -1.51 2.10
N THR A 39 27.00 -2.76 1.88
CA THR A 39 28.06 -3.11 0.92
C THR A 39 27.51 -3.32 -0.50
N GLY A 40 26.24 -3.70 -0.64
CA GLY A 40 25.70 -4.14 -1.93
C GLY A 40 26.23 -5.50 -2.40
N LEU A 41 26.82 -6.28 -1.51
CA LEU A 41 27.40 -7.59 -1.80
C LEU A 41 26.82 -8.65 -0.85
N ASP A 42 26.62 -9.86 -1.36
CA ASP A 42 26.34 -11.03 -0.50
C ASP A 42 27.66 -11.49 0.13
N PRO A 43 27.82 -11.42 1.46
CA PRO A 43 29.09 -11.77 2.11
C PRO A 43 29.45 -13.24 2.02
N ARG A 44 28.53 -14.10 1.57
CA ARG A 44 28.79 -15.55 1.39
C ARG A 44 29.33 -15.90 0.01
N THR A 45 28.83 -15.20 -1.02
CA THR A 45 29.17 -15.46 -2.42
C THR A 45 29.98 -14.36 -3.07
N MET A 46 30.07 -13.19 -2.40
CA MET A 46 30.68 -11.95 -2.92
C MET A 46 30.02 -11.45 -4.21
N GLU A 47 28.82 -11.93 -4.51
CA GLU A 47 28.04 -11.46 -5.66
C GLU A 47 27.34 -10.13 -5.36
N PRO A 48 27.18 -9.25 -6.36
CA PRO A 48 26.49 -7.99 -6.18
C PRO A 48 24.98 -8.21 -5.92
N VAL A 49 24.47 -7.56 -4.89
CA VAL A 49 23.06 -7.58 -4.51
C VAL A 49 22.46 -6.19 -4.77
N TYR A 50 21.34 -6.18 -5.48
CA TYR A 50 20.62 -4.95 -5.70
C TYR A 50 19.93 -4.47 -4.41
N VAL A 51 20.27 -3.26 -3.98
CA VAL A 51 19.70 -2.62 -2.79
C VAL A 51 18.99 -1.34 -3.22
N PRO A 52 17.65 -1.23 -3.08
CA PRO A 52 16.93 -0.02 -3.39
C PRO A 52 17.23 1.06 -2.34
N LYS A 53 17.86 2.15 -2.78
CA LYS A 53 18.17 3.32 -1.92
C LYS A 53 17.16 4.45 -2.12
N ASN A 54 16.57 4.52 -3.31
CA ASN A 54 15.61 5.56 -3.67
C ASN A 54 14.25 5.33 -2.96
N PRO A 55 13.68 6.34 -2.26
CA PRO A 55 12.36 6.22 -1.64
C PRO A 55 11.24 5.82 -2.61
N HIS A 56 11.30 6.27 -3.85
CA HIS A 56 10.33 5.90 -4.88
C HIS A 56 10.41 4.41 -5.25
N GLU A 57 11.62 3.86 -5.36
CA GLU A 57 11.80 2.43 -5.61
C GLU A 57 11.30 1.57 -4.44
N LYS A 58 11.53 2.01 -3.21
CA LYS A 58 10.99 1.36 -2.01
C LYS A 58 9.45 1.39 -2.01
N ALA A 59 8.86 2.53 -2.40
CA ALA A 59 7.41 2.65 -2.54
C ALA A 59 6.85 1.69 -3.60
N MET A 60 7.52 1.54 -4.75
CA MET A 60 7.15 0.58 -5.79
C MET A 60 7.24 -0.88 -5.29
N GLN A 61 8.27 -1.22 -4.51
CA GLN A 61 8.40 -2.56 -3.92
C GLN A 61 7.25 -2.87 -2.96
N ARG A 62 6.93 -1.94 -2.06
CA ARG A 62 5.77 -2.10 -1.16
C ARG A 62 4.46 -2.23 -1.94
N ALA A 63 4.28 -1.41 -2.97
CA ALA A 63 3.09 -1.45 -3.81
C ALA A 63 2.91 -2.80 -4.50
N LEU A 64 3.99 -3.42 -5.00
CA LEU A 64 3.95 -4.75 -5.60
C LEU A 64 3.47 -5.83 -4.63
N MET A 65 3.89 -5.77 -3.35
CA MET A 65 3.42 -6.71 -2.32
C MET A 65 1.93 -6.51 -2.02
N GLN A 66 1.43 -5.27 -2.15
CA GLN A 66 0.05 -4.89 -1.89
C GLN A 66 -0.70 -4.48 -3.16
N TYR A 67 -0.47 -5.19 -4.25
CA TYR A 67 -1.00 -4.88 -5.59
C TYR A 67 -2.54 -4.78 -5.65
N ARG A 68 -3.27 -5.45 -4.74
CA ARG A 68 -4.74 -5.41 -4.68
C ARG A 68 -5.31 -4.09 -4.19
N ARG A 69 -4.51 -3.25 -3.53
CA ARG A 69 -4.98 -1.95 -3.02
C ARG A 69 -5.14 -0.96 -4.19
N PRO A 70 -6.32 -0.37 -4.37
CA PRO A 70 -6.58 0.58 -5.47
C PRO A 70 -5.60 1.75 -5.50
N GLN A 71 -5.18 2.22 -4.33
CA GLN A 71 -4.23 3.33 -4.16
C GLN A 71 -2.86 3.04 -4.77
N ASN A 72 -2.46 1.77 -4.79
CA ASN A 72 -1.15 1.33 -5.28
C ASN A 72 -1.13 1.11 -6.80
N TYR A 73 -2.26 1.20 -7.49
CA TYR A 73 -2.39 0.85 -8.89
C TYR A 73 -1.34 1.50 -9.79
N PHE A 74 -1.15 2.81 -9.68
CA PHE A 74 -0.20 3.55 -10.52
C PHE A 74 1.25 3.13 -10.24
N LEU A 75 1.62 2.96 -8.97
CA LEU A 75 2.95 2.51 -8.57
C LEU A 75 3.24 1.08 -9.04
N VAL A 76 2.25 0.19 -8.93
CA VAL A 76 2.38 -1.20 -9.43
C VAL A 76 2.54 -1.21 -10.94
N ARG A 77 1.75 -0.42 -11.67
CA ARG A 77 1.87 -0.31 -13.12
C ARG A 77 3.25 0.21 -13.53
N GLU A 78 3.74 1.28 -12.90
CA GLU A 78 5.08 1.80 -13.16
C GLU A 78 6.16 0.76 -12.85
N ALA A 79 6.05 0.07 -11.72
CA ALA A 79 6.97 -0.97 -11.32
C ALA A 79 7.04 -2.12 -12.34
N LEU A 80 5.90 -2.57 -12.85
CA LEU A 80 5.83 -3.62 -13.87
C LEU A 80 6.39 -3.16 -15.22
N GLN A 81 6.15 -1.90 -15.61
CA GLN A 81 6.73 -1.33 -16.83
C GLN A 81 8.26 -1.22 -16.72
N LYS A 82 8.80 -0.72 -15.60
CA LYS A 82 10.25 -0.67 -15.36
C LYS A 82 10.90 -2.05 -15.31
N ALA A 83 10.14 -3.06 -14.88
CA ALA A 83 10.58 -4.44 -14.86
C ALA A 83 10.50 -5.14 -16.21
N GLY A 84 9.91 -4.50 -17.24
CA GLY A 84 9.65 -5.11 -18.54
C GLY A 84 8.60 -6.23 -18.51
N ARG A 85 7.75 -6.28 -17.49
CA ARG A 85 6.73 -7.32 -17.28
C ARG A 85 5.32 -6.78 -17.51
N THR A 86 5.10 -6.24 -18.67
CA THR A 86 3.76 -5.78 -19.10
C THR A 86 2.77 -6.92 -19.30
N ASP A 87 3.27 -8.15 -19.41
CA ASP A 87 2.49 -9.40 -19.43
C ASP A 87 1.63 -9.61 -18.16
N LEU A 88 2.04 -9.03 -17.05
CA LEU A 88 1.30 -9.08 -15.78
C LEU A 88 0.20 -7.99 -15.66
N ILE A 89 0.02 -7.18 -16.71
CA ILE A 89 -1.05 -6.18 -16.81
C ILE A 89 -2.07 -6.68 -17.83
N GLY A 90 -3.24 -7.13 -17.36
CA GLY A 90 -4.23 -7.69 -18.28
C GLY A 90 -5.45 -8.27 -17.58
N PHE A 91 -6.17 -9.12 -18.31
CA PHE A 91 -7.41 -9.76 -17.83
C PHE A 91 -7.23 -11.23 -17.49
N THR A 92 -6.05 -11.78 -17.73
CA THR A 92 -5.80 -13.21 -17.45
C THR A 92 -5.62 -13.43 -15.95
N PRO A 93 -5.89 -14.65 -15.43
CA PRO A 93 -5.75 -14.97 -14.01
C PRO A 93 -4.30 -14.87 -13.51
N LYS A 94 -3.32 -14.80 -14.42
CA LYS A 94 -1.91 -14.59 -14.08
C LYS A 94 -1.55 -13.12 -13.88
N CYS A 95 -2.41 -12.18 -14.33
CA CYS A 95 -2.11 -10.76 -14.25
C CYS A 95 -2.31 -10.22 -12.84
N LEU A 96 -1.38 -9.39 -12.38
CA LEU A 96 -1.44 -8.75 -11.06
C LEU A 96 -2.46 -7.61 -11.02
N ILE A 97 -2.52 -6.82 -12.09
CA ILE A 97 -3.43 -5.67 -12.20
C ILE A 97 -4.15 -5.66 -13.54
N ARG A 98 -5.32 -5.03 -13.56
CA ARG A 98 -6.06 -4.77 -14.80
C ARG A 98 -5.46 -3.59 -15.56
N PRO A 99 -5.65 -3.50 -16.90
CA PRO A 99 -5.14 -2.38 -17.68
C PRO A 99 -5.82 -1.03 -17.34
N TYR A 100 -7.00 -1.06 -16.72
CA TYR A 100 -7.73 0.12 -16.31
C TYR A 100 -7.63 0.35 -14.81
N PRO A 101 -7.49 1.60 -14.34
CA PRO A 101 -7.49 1.88 -12.91
C PRO A 101 -8.82 1.42 -12.28
N PRO A 102 -8.78 0.83 -11.08
CA PRO A 102 -9.99 0.50 -10.37
C PRO A 102 -10.79 1.78 -10.13
N LYS A 103 -12.09 1.74 -10.41
CA LYS A 103 -12.98 2.85 -10.02
C LYS A 103 -12.88 2.99 -8.51
N GLU A 104 -12.43 4.13 -8.05
CA GLU A 104 -12.47 4.46 -6.63
C GLU A 104 -13.92 4.33 -6.17
N LYS A 105 -14.23 3.26 -5.43
CA LYS A 105 -15.38 3.33 -4.54
C LYS A 105 -14.99 4.45 -3.57
N LYS A 106 -15.67 5.59 -3.66
CA LYS A 106 -15.63 6.62 -2.64
C LYS A 106 -15.97 5.88 -1.33
N SER A 107 -14.96 5.41 -0.65
CA SER A 107 -15.07 5.00 0.75
C SER A 107 -15.52 6.26 1.45
N GLY A 108 -16.71 6.21 2.07
CA GLY A 108 -17.40 7.35 2.59
C GLY A 108 -16.44 8.31 3.27
N ALA A 109 -16.55 9.57 2.88
CA ALA A 109 -15.99 10.66 3.66
C ALA A 109 -16.33 10.39 5.13
N PRO A 110 -15.41 10.63 6.08
CA PRO A 110 -15.83 10.68 7.47
C PRO A 110 -16.94 11.69 7.53
N GLU A 111 -18.12 11.24 7.89
CA GLU A 111 -19.29 12.06 8.17
C GLU A 111 -18.88 12.98 9.32
N GLN A 112 -18.30 14.12 8.94
CA GLN A 112 -18.09 15.21 9.86
C GLN A 112 -19.47 15.55 10.37
N ALA A 113 -19.63 15.37 11.66
CA ALA A 113 -20.79 15.70 12.44
C ALA A 113 -21.43 16.99 11.91
N ALA A 114 -22.43 16.81 11.06
CA ALA A 114 -23.28 17.87 10.63
C ALA A 114 -24.16 18.24 11.81
N ASP A 115 -23.91 19.44 12.26
CA ASP A 115 -24.96 20.35 12.69
C ASP A 115 -25.86 19.84 13.84
N ARG A 116 -25.39 20.10 15.03
CA ARG A 116 -26.31 20.30 16.16
C ARG A 116 -27.19 21.49 15.82
N LYS A 117 -28.30 21.24 15.13
CA LYS A 117 -29.42 22.15 15.10
C LYS A 117 -29.81 22.46 16.53
N THR A 118 -29.43 23.63 16.96
CA THR A 118 -29.96 24.29 18.12
C THR A 118 -31.48 24.44 17.93
N THR A 119 -32.23 23.57 18.57
CA THR A 119 -33.67 23.75 18.74
C THR A 119 -33.87 24.97 19.62
N PRO A 120 -34.64 25.98 19.18
CA PRO A 120 -34.94 27.13 20.02
C PRO A 120 -35.78 26.69 21.21
N ALA A 121 -35.35 27.07 22.38
CA ALA A 121 -36.04 26.83 23.64
C ALA A 121 -37.47 27.38 23.61
N LYS A 122 -38.45 26.52 23.86
CA LYS A 122 -39.85 26.91 24.09
C LYS A 122 -39.92 27.83 25.32
N PRO A 123 -40.62 28.98 25.26
CA PRO A 123 -40.77 29.85 26.42
C PRO A 123 -41.58 29.16 27.53
N ALA A 124 -41.05 29.24 28.73
CA ALA A 124 -41.67 28.71 29.95
C ALA A 124 -43.01 29.38 30.22
N LYS A 125 -44.09 28.58 30.31
CA LYS A 125 -45.41 29.04 30.77
C LYS A 125 -45.29 29.36 32.28
N LYS A 126 -45.55 30.64 32.61
CA LYS A 126 -45.71 31.13 33.97
C LYS A 126 -46.86 30.41 34.65
N ARG A 127 -46.59 29.78 35.78
CA ARG A 127 -47.62 29.25 36.69
C ARG A 127 -48.31 30.40 37.43
N PRO A 128 -49.63 30.39 37.57
CA PRO A 128 -50.33 31.37 38.39
C PRO A 128 -50.10 31.09 39.89
N PRO A 129 -50.18 32.13 40.74
CA PRO A 129 -49.96 31.98 42.19
C PRO A 129 -51.12 31.24 42.83
N ARG A 130 -50.77 30.31 43.74
CA ARG A 130 -51.74 29.65 44.67
C ARG A 130 -52.17 30.64 45.77
N ARG A 131 -53.46 30.78 45.92
CA ARG A 131 -54.08 31.32 47.13
C ARG A 131 -54.12 30.24 48.20
#